data_185b82a937baff4605cb490547daf809
#
_entry.id   185b82a937baff4605cb490547daf809
#
_cell.length_a   1.000
_cell.length_b   1.000
_cell.length_c   1.000
_cell.angle_alpha   90.00
_cell.angle_beta   90.00
_cell.angle_gamma   90.00
#
_symmetry.space_group_name_H-M   'P 1'
#
loop_
_entity.id
_entity.type
_entity.pdbx_description
1 polymer ?
#
loop_
_entity_poly.entity_id
_entity_poly.type
_entity_poly.pdbx_seq_one_letter_code
_entity_poly.pdbx_strand_id
1 'polypeptide(L)'
;SSDVCSSDLIIYMEKRKHYEGLNDQQVVESRAKYGVNLLTPPKKDSLWKQFLEKFSDPLIVILIIAGILSIGIACYEYFGLGEGLTVFFEPAGIFVAILLATGLAFYFELKANKAFNLLNKVNNDEPVKVIRNSNVTVVPKKDIVVGDIVLLSTGDEVPADGELLESITLHMDESTLTGEPVCSKTTIESEFD
;
A
#
# COMPACT_ATOMS: atom_id res chain seq x y z
N SER A 1 49.42 14.77 -20.28
CA SER A 1 49.22 14.48 -21.67
C SER A 1 47.79 14.00 -21.87
N SER A 2 46.99 14.92 -22.30
CA SER A 2 45.56 14.88 -22.51
C SER A 2 45.30 14.53 -23.97
N ASP A 3 45.07 13.28 -24.28
CA ASP A 3 44.41 12.87 -25.50
C ASP A 3 43.64 11.56 -25.24
N VAL A 4 42.58 11.64 -24.40
CA VAL A 4 41.53 10.67 -24.49
C VAL A 4 40.74 11.01 -25.73
N CYS A 5 41.04 10.27 -26.76
CA CYS A 5 40.63 10.50 -28.12
C CYS A 5 39.09 10.52 -28.21
N SER A 6 38.56 11.56 -28.82
CA SER A 6 37.16 11.76 -29.15
C SER A 6 36.49 10.54 -29.83
N SER A 7 37.30 9.66 -30.41
CA SER A 7 36.90 8.41 -31.04
C SER A 7 36.39 7.34 -30.05
N ASP A 8 36.96 7.28 -28.83
CA ASP A 8 36.52 6.29 -27.82
C ASP A 8 35.16 6.66 -27.21
N LEU A 9 34.88 7.95 -27.14
CA LEU A 9 33.57 8.44 -26.70
C LEU A 9 32.47 8.15 -27.74
N ILE A 10 32.82 8.24 -29.02
CA ILE A 10 31.91 7.93 -30.13
C ILE A 10 31.66 6.42 -30.20
N ILE A 11 32.68 5.58 -30.00
CA ILE A 11 32.52 4.11 -29.95
C ILE A 11 31.67 3.67 -28.73
N TYR A 12 31.76 4.36 -27.61
CA TYR A 12 30.94 4.10 -26.45
C TYR A 12 29.47 4.52 -26.66
N MET A 13 29.20 5.55 -27.46
CA MET A 13 27.86 5.98 -27.82
C MET A 13 27.22 5.09 -28.90
N GLU A 14 27.99 4.46 -29.75
CA GLU A 14 27.51 3.60 -30.85
C GLU A 14 27.08 2.20 -30.36
N LYS A 15 27.46 1.82 -29.14
CA LYS A 15 27.08 0.52 -28.51
C LYS A 15 25.85 0.56 -27.61
N ARG A 16 25.18 1.70 -27.43
CA ARG A 16 23.92 1.76 -26.71
C ARG A 16 22.85 1.08 -27.55
N LYS A 17 22.33 -0.04 -27.08
CA LYS A 17 21.13 -0.62 -27.65
C LYS A 17 20.05 0.46 -27.70
N HIS A 18 19.60 0.80 -28.91
CA HIS A 18 18.54 1.77 -29.09
C HIS A 18 17.22 1.04 -28.79
N TYR A 19 16.61 1.38 -27.67
CA TYR A 19 15.31 0.83 -27.30
C TYR A 19 14.22 1.74 -27.84
N GLU A 20 13.35 1.21 -28.70
CA GLU A 20 12.23 1.97 -29.27
C GLU A 20 11.09 2.18 -28.27
N GLY A 21 10.90 1.19 -27.35
CA GLY A 21 9.79 1.17 -26.40
C GLY A 21 8.44 0.99 -27.11
N LEU A 22 7.35 1.14 -26.36
CA LEU A 22 6.00 1.03 -26.89
C LEU A 22 5.58 2.29 -27.65
N ASN A 23 4.82 2.13 -28.72
CA ASN A 23 4.13 3.24 -29.37
C ASN A 23 2.76 3.51 -28.69
N ASP A 24 2.13 4.64 -29.00
CA ASP A 24 0.90 5.06 -28.34
C ASP A 24 -0.26 4.06 -28.53
N GLN A 25 -0.35 3.39 -29.68
CA GLN A 25 -1.36 2.36 -29.94
C GLN A 25 -1.13 1.12 -29.06
N GLN A 26 0.12 0.66 -28.97
CA GLN A 26 0.50 -0.47 -28.14
C GLN A 26 0.27 -0.18 -26.64
N VAL A 27 0.50 1.05 -26.19
CA VAL A 27 0.17 1.48 -24.82
C VAL A 27 -1.33 1.36 -24.54
N VAL A 28 -2.18 1.80 -25.48
CA VAL A 28 -3.65 1.69 -25.34
C VAL A 28 -4.08 0.21 -25.34
N GLU A 29 -3.54 -0.61 -26.23
CA GLU A 29 -3.82 -2.04 -26.30
C GLU A 29 -3.37 -2.78 -25.02
N SER A 30 -2.15 -2.50 -24.56
CA SER A 30 -1.62 -3.09 -23.33
C SER A 30 -2.46 -2.70 -22.11
N ARG A 31 -2.87 -1.43 -22.03
CA ARG A 31 -3.77 -0.95 -20.96
C ARG A 31 -5.14 -1.60 -21.01
N ALA A 32 -5.70 -1.82 -22.19
CA ALA A 32 -6.98 -2.51 -22.35
C ALA A 32 -6.91 -3.98 -21.95
N LYS A 33 -5.76 -4.64 -22.22
CA LYS A 33 -5.57 -6.06 -21.96
C LYS A 33 -5.17 -6.37 -20.51
N TYR A 34 -4.28 -5.59 -19.94
CA TYR A 34 -3.67 -5.87 -18.62
C TYR A 34 -4.12 -4.90 -17.52
N GLY A 35 -4.80 -3.80 -17.87
CA GLY A 35 -5.25 -2.78 -16.92
C GLY A 35 -4.19 -1.71 -16.63
N VAL A 36 -4.31 -1.08 -15.48
CA VAL A 36 -3.43 -0.01 -14.98
C VAL A 36 -2.58 -0.52 -13.83
N ASN A 37 -1.40 0.05 -13.64
CA ASN A 37 -0.50 -0.29 -12.54
C ASN A 37 -0.98 0.32 -11.22
N LEU A 38 -2.08 -0.22 -10.71
CA LEU A 38 -2.66 0.18 -9.43
C LEU A 38 -2.84 -1.05 -8.56
N LEU A 39 -2.35 -0.98 -7.34
CA LEU A 39 -2.73 -1.95 -6.32
C LEU A 39 -4.24 -1.83 -6.11
N THR A 40 -4.96 -2.94 -6.27
CA THR A 40 -6.41 -2.99 -6.07
C THR A 40 -6.70 -2.57 -4.62
N PRO A 41 -7.33 -1.42 -4.37
CA PRO A 41 -7.64 -1.04 -3.00
C PRO A 41 -8.57 -2.11 -2.40
N PRO A 42 -8.40 -2.47 -1.13
CA PRO A 42 -9.31 -3.38 -0.47
C PRO A 42 -10.74 -2.84 -0.61
N LYS A 43 -11.69 -3.75 -0.88
CA LYS A 43 -13.10 -3.38 -1.02
C LYS A 43 -13.52 -2.60 0.22
N LYS A 44 -14.01 -1.39 0.02
CA LYS A 44 -14.53 -0.57 1.11
C LYS A 44 -15.83 -1.21 1.60
N ASP A 45 -15.78 -1.86 2.75
CA ASP A 45 -16.98 -2.30 3.44
C ASP A 45 -17.84 -1.09 3.85
N SER A 46 -19.15 -1.30 3.91
CA SER A 46 -20.08 -0.29 4.41
C SER A 46 -19.65 0.18 5.79
N LEU A 47 -19.77 1.49 6.06
CA LEU A 47 -19.43 2.06 7.37
C LEU A 47 -20.15 1.36 8.53
N TRP A 48 -21.39 0.95 8.31
CA TRP A 48 -22.18 0.17 9.28
C TRP A 48 -21.55 -1.21 9.54
N LYS A 49 -21.06 -1.89 8.50
CA LYS A 49 -20.39 -3.19 8.67
C LYS A 49 -19.09 -3.03 9.45
N GLN A 50 -18.27 -2.03 9.09
CA GLN A 50 -17.03 -1.73 9.81
C GLN A 50 -17.28 -1.37 11.28
N PHE A 51 -18.35 -0.63 11.57
CA PHE A 51 -18.74 -0.31 12.94
C PHE A 51 -19.20 -1.57 13.71
N LEU A 52 -20.03 -2.43 13.10
CA LEU A 52 -20.50 -3.68 13.73
C LEU A 52 -19.35 -4.67 13.95
N GLU A 53 -18.35 -4.70 13.09
CA GLU A 53 -17.16 -5.54 13.26
C GLU A 53 -16.41 -5.22 14.56
N LYS A 54 -16.50 -3.97 15.06
CA LYS A 54 -15.88 -3.59 16.34
C LYS A 54 -16.50 -4.33 17.53
N PHE A 55 -17.75 -4.71 17.45
CA PHE A 55 -18.39 -5.50 18.49
C PHE A 55 -17.96 -6.98 18.50
N SER A 56 -17.21 -7.42 17.49
CA SER A 56 -16.57 -8.74 17.45
C SER A 56 -15.18 -8.75 18.11
N ASP A 57 -14.68 -7.61 18.57
CA ASP A 57 -13.43 -7.53 19.32
C ASP A 57 -13.57 -8.32 20.63
N PRO A 58 -12.66 -9.26 20.96
CA PRO A 58 -12.73 -10.08 22.16
C PRO A 58 -12.88 -9.27 23.45
N LEU A 59 -12.23 -8.12 23.55
CA LEU A 59 -12.35 -7.26 24.74
C LEU A 59 -13.75 -6.67 24.87
N ILE A 60 -14.34 -6.22 23.76
CA ILE A 60 -15.68 -5.67 23.73
C ILE A 60 -16.72 -6.75 24.02
N VAL A 61 -16.54 -7.96 23.47
CA VAL A 61 -17.41 -9.11 23.76
C VAL A 61 -17.42 -9.44 25.27
N ILE A 62 -16.26 -9.45 25.91
CA ILE A 62 -16.17 -9.69 27.37
C ILE A 62 -16.90 -8.58 28.14
N LEU A 63 -16.75 -7.32 27.76
CA LEU A 63 -17.44 -6.19 28.38
C LEU A 63 -18.96 -6.27 28.17
N ILE A 64 -19.42 -6.70 27.00
CA ILE A 64 -20.86 -6.91 26.73
C ILE A 64 -21.43 -8.01 27.64
N ILE A 65 -20.72 -9.13 27.79
CA ILE A 65 -21.13 -10.22 28.69
C ILE A 65 -21.18 -9.71 30.12
N ALA A 66 -20.19 -8.97 30.58
CA ALA A 66 -20.18 -8.37 31.92
C ALA A 66 -21.34 -7.38 32.11
N GLY A 67 -21.64 -6.56 31.11
CA GLY A 67 -22.77 -5.63 31.14
C GLY A 67 -24.12 -6.35 31.22
N ILE A 68 -24.30 -7.45 30.48
CA ILE A 68 -25.53 -8.27 30.54
C ILE A 68 -25.66 -8.90 31.92
N LEU A 69 -24.60 -9.43 32.51
CA LEU A 69 -24.62 -9.97 33.87
C LEU A 69 -24.96 -8.89 34.91
N SER A 70 -24.36 -7.68 34.76
CA SER A 70 -24.67 -6.54 35.64
C SER A 70 -26.14 -6.11 35.56
N ILE A 71 -26.75 -6.12 34.35
CA ILE A 71 -28.18 -5.89 34.19
C ILE A 71 -29.00 -6.97 34.94
N GLY A 72 -28.59 -8.26 34.83
CA GLY A 72 -29.25 -9.36 35.52
C GLY A 72 -29.27 -9.16 37.05
N ILE A 73 -28.14 -8.74 37.62
CA ILE A 73 -27.97 -8.43 39.03
C ILE A 73 -28.86 -7.23 39.42
N ALA A 74 -28.77 -6.13 38.64
CA ALA A 74 -29.58 -4.94 38.91
C ALA A 74 -31.08 -5.21 38.86
N CYS A 75 -31.56 -6.08 37.95
CA CYS A 75 -32.95 -6.51 37.90
C CYS A 75 -33.33 -7.32 39.15
N TYR A 76 -32.44 -8.22 39.60
CA TYR A 76 -32.70 -8.98 40.83
C TYR A 76 -32.80 -8.07 42.08
N GLU A 77 -31.91 -7.10 42.22
CA GLU A 77 -31.90 -6.13 43.32
C GLU A 77 -33.13 -5.23 43.28
N TYR A 78 -33.55 -4.76 42.11
CA TYR A 78 -34.70 -3.91 41.94
C TYR A 78 -36.04 -4.65 42.25
N PHE A 79 -36.25 -5.85 41.65
CA PHE A 79 -37.50 -6.58 41.78
C PHE A 79 -37.54 -7.51 42.98
N GLY A 80 -36.37 -8.06 43.39
CA GLY A 80 -36.27 -9.02 44.49
C GLY A 80 -36.06 -8.39 45.87
N LEU A 81 -35.18 -7.37 45.92
CA LEU A 81 -34.82 -6.71 47.19
C LEU A 81 -35.55 -5.36 47.40
N GLY A 82 -36.23 -4.85 46.36
CA GLY A 82 -36.95 -3.57 46.44
C GLY A 82 -36.06 -2.34 46.49
N GLU A 83 -34.81 -2.48 45.96
CA GLU A 83 -33.88 -1.35 45.90
C GLU A 83 -34.34 -0.30 44.89
N GLY A 84 -33.86 0.93 45.01
CA GLY A 84 -34.22 2.01 44.12
C GLY A 84 -33.58 1.90 42.74
N LEU A 85 -33.98 2.78 41.78
CA LEU A 85 -33.48 2.85 40.43
C LEU A 85 -31.94 3.08 40.31
N THR A 86 -31.29 3.39 41.42
CA THR A 86 -29.84 3.64 41.50
C THR A 86 -28.99 2.43 41.09
N VAL A 87 -29.53 1.20 41.26
CA VAL A 87 -28.85 -0.05 40.87
C VAL A 87 -28.58 -0.15 39.36
N PHE A 88 -29.32 0.61 38.53
CA PHE A 88 -29.11 0.63 37.08
C PHE A 88 -27.99 1.56 36.62
N PHE A 89 -27.40 2.39 37.51
CA PHE A 89 -26.30 3.27 37.12
C PHE A 89 -25.02 2.49 36.76
N GLU A 90 -24.77 1.36 37.43
CA GLU A 90 -23.61 0.53 37.15
C GLU A 90 -23.66 -0.09 35.74
N PRO A 91 -24.68 -0.87 35.33
CA PRO A 91 -24.77 -1.37 33.97
C PRO A 91 -24.84 -0.27 32.92
N ALA A 92 -25.54 0.84 33.21
CA ALA A 92 -25.57 1.99 32.30
C ALA A 92 -24.16 2.56 32.05
N GLY A 93 -23.34 2.68 33.10
CA GLY A 93 -21.93 3.09 33.00
C GLY A 93 -21.10 2.17 32.10
N ILE A 94 -21.29 0.86 32.22
CA ILE A 94 -20.62 -0.15 31.38
C ILE A 94 -20.99 0.06 29.89
N PHE A 95 -22.29 0.20 29.58
CA PHE A 95 -22.70 0.41 28.19
C PHE A 95 -22.25 1.74 27.60
N VAL A 96 -22.26 2.80 28.40
CA VAL A 96 -21.69 4.11 27.98
C VAL A 96 -20.19 3.98 27.68
N ALA A 97 -19.44 3.28 28.53
CA ALA A 97 -18.02 3.04 28.32
C ALA A 97 -17.77 2.23 27.02
N ILE A 98 -18.56 1.19 26.74
CA ILE A 98 -18.47 0.41 25.49
C ILE A 98 -18.73 1.30 24.28
N LEU A 99 -19.78 2.13 24.31
CA LEU A 99 -20.12 3.02 23.21
C LEU A 99 -19.01 4.06 22.96
N LEU A 100 -18.45 4.65 24.01
CA LEU A 100 -17.36 5.62 23.91
C LEU A 100 -16.09 4.96 23.35
N ALA A 101 -15.70 3.79 23.87
CA ALA A 101 -14.53 3.06 23.42
C ALA A 101 -14.67 2.65 21.95
N THR A 102 -15.82 2.07 21.57
CA THR A 102 -16.09 1.63 20.19
C THR A 102 -16.18 2.81 19.23
N GLY A 103 -16.86 3.88 19.64
CA GLY A 103 -16.99 5.10 18.83
C GLY A 103 -15.63 5.78 18.58
N LEU A 104 -14.79 5.84 19.62
CA LEU A 104 -13.44 6.41 19.49
C LEU A 104 -12.54 5.54 18.61
N ALA A 105 -12.54 4.23 18.79
CA ALA A 105 -11.81 3.29 17.97
C ALA A 105 -12.22 3.41 16.49
N PHE A 106 -13.52 3.47 16.21
CA PHE A 106 -14.04 3.66 14.86
C PHE A 106 -13.63 5.00 14.25
N TYR A 107 -13.67 6.08 15.03
CA TYR A 107 -13.21 7.40 14.58
C TYR A 107 -11.73 7.40 14.16
N PHE A 108 -10.85 6.80 14.98
CA PHE A 108 -9.42 6.73 14.66
C PHE A 108 -9.16 5.85 13.44
N GLU A 109 -9.89 4.77 13.26
CA GLU A 109 -9.78 3.92 12.07
C GLU A 109 -10.17 4.66 10.78
N LEU A 110 -11.28 5.41 10.81
CA LEU A 110 -11.68 6.24 9.67
C LEU A 110 -10.61 7.27 9.33
N LYS A 111 -9.99 7.88 10.35
CA LYS A 111 -8.90 8.84 10.17
C LYS A 111 -7.66 8.18 9.58
N ALA A 112 -7.28 7.01 10.09
CA ALA A 112 -6.14 6.23 9.58
C ALA A 112 -6.36 5.78 8.12
N ASN A 113 -7.54 5.28 7.78
CA ASN A 113 -7.91 4.89 6.43
C ASN A 113 -7.85 6.08 5.45
N LYS A 114 -8.25 7.27 5.90
CA LYS A 114 -8.16 8.50 5.12
C LYS A 114 -6.70 8.90 4.84
N ALA A 115 -5.85 8.86 5.86
CA ALA A 115 -4.43 9.14 5.74
C ALA A 115 -3.74 8.14 4.80
N PHE A 116 -4.03 6.84 4.95
CA PHE A 116 -3.50 5.78 4.09
C PHE A 116 -3.91 5.96 2.61
N ASN A 117 -5.18 6.28 2.35
CA ASN A 117 -5.64 6.54 0.99
C ASN A 117 -4.96 7.76 0.35
N LEU A 118 -4.63 8.78 1.15
CA LEU A 118 -3.92 9.95 0.67
C LEU A 118 -2.47 9.60 0.30
N LEU A 119 -1.77 8.84 1.15
CA LEU A 119 -0.41 8.37 0.89
C LEU A 119 -0.35 7.50 -0.37
N ASN A 120 -1.27 6.55 -0.52
CA ASN A 120 -1.34 5.73 -1.73
C ASN A 120 -1.59 6.54 -3.00
N LYS A 121 -2.40 7.61 -2.90
CA LYS A 121 -2.63 8.48 -4.06
C LYS A 121 -1.35 9.22 -4.46
N VAL A 122 -0.60 9.75 -3.50
CA VAL A 122 0.67 10.43 -3.77
C VAL A 122 1.67 9.46 -4.39
N ASN A 123 1.81 8.25 -3.86
CA ASN A 123 2.71 7.22 -4.40
C ASN A 123 2.32 6.78 -5.82
N ASN A 124 1.03 6.66 -6.13
CA ASN A 124 0.56 6.30 -7.47
C ASN A 124 0.80 7.40 -8.53
N ASP A 125 0.90 8.65 -8.11
CA ASP A 125 1.17 9.80 -8.98
C ASP A 125 2.68 10.11 -9.10
N GLU A 126 3.55 9.30 -8.50
CA GLU A 126 5.01 9.45 -8.58
C GLU A 126 5.48 9.40 -10.04
N PRO A 127 6.32 10.37 -10.50
CA PRO A 127 6.79 10.42 -11.87
C PRO A 127 7.85 9.36 -12.14
N VAL A 128 7.65 8.56 -13.17
CA VAL A 128 8.56 7.52 -13.62
C VAL A 128 9.00 7.79 -15.06
N LYS A 129 10.29 7.58 -15.35
CA LYS A 129 10.85 7.74 -16.70
C LYS A 129 10.68 6.44 -17.47
N VAL A 130 10.00 6.50 -18.61
CA VAL A 130 9.81 5.37 -19.53
C VAL A 130 10.29 5.73 -20.92
N ILE A 131 10.69 4.72 -21.70
CA ILE A 131 10.99 4.89 -23.14
C ILE A 131 9.73 4.52 -23.93
N ARG A 132 9.18 5.49 -24.64
CA ARG A 132 8.07 5.32 -25.58
C ARG A 132 8.36 6.09 -26.88
N ASN A 133 8.02 5.53 -28.02
CA ASN A 133 8.29 6.15 -29.34
C ASN A 133 9.76 6.58 -29.48
N SER A 134 10.70 5.75 -29.02
CA SER A 134 12.16 6.03 -29.01
C SER A 134 12.58 7.27 -28.19
N ASN A 135 11.68 7.82 -27.38
CA ASN A 135 11.93 8.98 -26.54
C ASN A 135 11.71 8.67 -25.06
N VAL A 136 12.51 9.32 -24.21
CA VAL A 136 12.29 9.27 -22.76
C VAL A 136 11.12 10.19 -22.40
N THR A 137 10.08 9.60 -21.85
CA THR A 137 8.86 10.30 -21.41
C THR A 137 8.64 10.06 -19.92
N VAL A 138 8.16 11.06 -19.22
CA VAL A 138 7.82 10.94 -17.79
C VAL A 138 6.32 10.67 -17.68
N VAL A 139 5.96 9.57 -17.02
CA VAL A 139 4.57 9.18 -16.79
C VAL A 139 4.35 8.91 -15.30
N PRO A 140 3.12 9.10 -14.78
CA PRO A 140 2.81 8.67 -13.42
C PRO A 140 2.96 7.15 -13.27
N LYS A 141 3.40 6.66 -12.11
CA LYS A 141 3.56 5.23 -11.79
C LYS A 141 2.33 4.40 -12.14
N LYS A 142 1.13 4.92 -11.93
CA LYS A 142 -0.15 4.28 -12.29
C LYS A 142 -0.36 4.09 -13.79
N ASP A 143 0.30 4.88 -14.63
CA ASP A 143 0.13 4.88 -16.10
C ASP A 143 1.17 4.02 -16.84
N ILE A 144 2.02 3.33 -16.09
CA ILE A 144 2.92 2.30 -16.62
C ILE A 144 2.07 1.11 -17.07
N VAL A 145 2.42 0.54 -18.21
CA VAL A 145 1.74 -0.63 -18.78
C VAL A 145 2.73 -1.76 -19.04
N VAL A 146 2.21 -2.98 -19.16
CA VAL A 146 3.03 -4.15 -19.48
C VAL A 146 3.70 -3.96 -20.84
N GLY A 147 5.03 -4.10 -20.86
CA GLY A 147 5.88 -3.89 -22.04
C GLY A 147 6.56 -2.52 -22.09
N ASP A 148 6.28 -1.61 -21.15
CA ASP A 148 7.05 -0.38 -21.01
C ASP A 148 8.50 -0.67 -20.60
N ILE A 149 9.43 0.10 -21.11
CA ILE A 149 10.83 0.10 -20.68
C ILE A 149 11.03 1.25 -19.71
N VAL A 150 11.34 0.91 -18.46
CA VAL A 150 11.54 1.88 -17.38
C VAL A 150 13.03 2.20 -17.22
N LEU A 151 13.33 3.46 -17.05
CA LEU A 151 14.68 3.95 -16.73
C LEU A 151 14.77 4.26 -15.24
N LEU A 152 15.59 3.50 -14.53
CA LEU A 152 15.87 3.70 -13.12
C LEU A 152 17.18 4.43 -12.91
N SER A 153 17.19 5.38 -12.02
CA SER A 153 18.35 6.11 -11.53
C SER A 153 18.60 5.76 -10.06
N THR A 154 19.80 6.03 -9.57
CA THR A 154 20.11 5.83 -8.14
C THR A 154 19.15 6.60 -7.25
N GLY A 155 18.50 5.89 -6.34
CA GLY A 155 17.49 6.45 -5.41
C GLY A 155 16.05 6.34 -5.91
N ASP A 156 15.82 5.89 -7.15
CA ASP A 156 14.46 5.66 -7.65
C ASP A 156 13.88 4.37 -7.05
N GLU A 157 12.58 4.37 -6.77
CA GLU A 157 11.82 3.17 -6.39
C GLU A 157 11.43 2.39 -7.64
N VAL A 158 11.49 1.05 -7.56
CA VAL A 158 11.04 0.18 -8.67
C VAL A 158 9.51 0.26 -8.76
N PRO A 159 8.96 0.75 -9.88
CA PRO A 159 7.54 1.07 -9.97
C PRO A 159 6.63 -0.12 -10.22
N ALA A 160 7.18 -1.23 -10.74
CA ALA A 160 6.46 -2.45 -11.07
C ALA A 160 7.42 -3.63 -11.19
N ASP A 161 6.90 -4.85 -11.16
CA ASP A 161 7.66 -6.05 -11.47
C ASP A 161 8.13 -6.01 -12.93
N GLY A 162 9.37 -6.43 -13.17
CA GLY A 162 9.94 -6.38 -14.51
C GLY A 162 11.19 -7.23 -14.65
N GLU A 163 11.66 -7.33 -15.89
CA GLU A 163 12.90 -8.00 -16.25
C GLU A 163 14.01 -6.97 -16.48
N LEU A 164 15.19 -7.25 -15.97
CA LEU A 164 16.34 -6.39 -16.12
C LEU A 164 16.95 -6.54 -17.52
N LEU A 165 16.86 -5.51 -18.36
CA LEU A 165 17.40 -5.50 -19.72
C LEU A 165 18.87 -5.13 -19.76
N GLU A 166 19.25 -4.10 -19.00
CA GLU A 166 20.62 -3.62 -18.85
C GLU A 166 20.85 -3.13 -17.43
N SER A 167 22.01 -3.43 -16.87
CA SER A 167 22.44 -2.88 -15.58
C SER A 167 23.91 -2.56 -15.57
N ILE A 168 24.25 -1.49 -14.87
CA ILE A 168 25.63 -1.14 -14.55
C ILE A 168 25.71 -1.12 -13.03
N THR A 169 26.23 -2.23 -12.41
CA THR A 169 26.34 -2.37 -10.96
C THR A 169 25.07 -1.99 -10.19
N LEU A 170 23.95 -2.61 -10.55
CA LEU A 170 22.68 -2.36 -9.90
C LEU A 170 22.65 -3.01 -8.51
N HIS A 171 22.46 -2.19 -7.49
CA HIS A 171 22.20 -2.61 -6.12
C HIS A 171 20.78 -2.19 -5.73
N MET A 172 20.02 -3.11 -5.17
CA MET A 172 18.64 -2.87 -4.73
C MET A 172 18.53 -3.12 -3.24
N ASP A 173 17.84 -2.22 -2.54
CA ASP A 173 17.46 -2.41 -1.14
C ASP A 173 16.11 -3.13 -1.08
N GLU A 174 16.16 -4.41 -0.74
CA GLU A 174 14.97 -5.27 -0.57
C GLU A 174 14.71 -5.58 0.91
N SER A 175 15.29 -4.81 1.82
CA SER A 175 15.22 -5.06 3.27
C SER A 175 13.80 -5.15 3.81
N THR A 176 12.85 -4.44 3.18
CA THR A 176 11.43 -4.49 3.55
C THR A 176 10.74 -5.80 3.16
N LEU A 177 11.28 -6.54 2.21
CA LEU A 177 10.72 -7.80 1.70
C LEU A 177 11.47 -9.02 2.23
N THR A 178 12.78 -9.00 2.11
CA THR A 178 13.65 -10.16 2.42
C THR A 178 14.33 -10.07 3.77
N GLY A 179 14.44 -8.86 4.33
CA GLY A 179 15.22 -8.56 5.54
C GLY A 179 16.73 -8.37 5.25
N GLU A 180 17.17 -8.53 4.00
CA GLU A 180 18.55 -8.30 3.58
C GLU A 180 18.74 -6.87 3.09
N PRO A 181 19.76 -6.13 3.56
CA PRO A 181 19.84 -4.70 3.34
C PRO A 181 20.13 -4.28 1.90
N VAL A 182 20.92 -5.07 1.16
CA VAL A 182 21.29 -4.75 -0.24
C VAL A 182 21.56 -6.02 -1.03
N CYS A 183 20.89 -6.18 -2.17
CA CYS A 183 21.11 -7.24 -3.13
C CYS A 183 21.66 -6.66 -4.44
N SER A 184 22.67 -7.31 -5.03
CA SER A 184 23.14 -6.96 -6.39
C SER A 184 22.27 -7.69 -7.40
N LYS A 185 21.86 -6.98 -8.46
CA LYS A 185 21.12 -7.58 -9.59
C LYS A 185 21.96 -7.48 -10.85
N THR A 186 22.05 -8.57 -11.58
CA THR A 186 22.86 -8.70 -12.79
C THR A 186 22.04 -9.28 -13.94
N THR A 187 22.45 -9.00 -15.17
CA THR A 187 21.90 -9.63 -16.38
C THR A 187 22.73 -10.83 -16.84
N ILE A 188 23.80 -11.18 -16.11
CA ILE A 188 24.73 -12.25 -16.46
C ILE A 188 24.28 -13.53 -15.75
N GLU A 189 23.82 -14.54 -16.50
CA GLU A 189 23.29 -15.80 -15.95
C GLU A 189 24.30 -16.54 -15.04
N SER A 190 25.61 -16.40 -15.30
CA SER A 190 26.64 -17.03 -14.46
C SER A 190 26.83 -16.40 -13.08
N GLU A 191 26.17 -15.26 -12.84
CA GLU A 191 26.23 -14.51 -11.57
C GLU A 191 24.89 -14.55 -10.84
N PHE A 192 23.93 -15.37 -11.30
CA PHE A 192 22.69 -15.59 -10.58
C PHE A 192 22.92 -16.51 -9.37
N ASP A 193 22.49 -16.07 -8.18
CA ASP A 193 22.52 -16.85 -6.93
C ASP A 193 21.34 -17.83 -6.85
#